data_2f7ed29c2588d082e462f5306fbd8c76
#
_entry.id   2f7ed29c2588d082e462f5306fbd8c76
#
_cell.length_a   1.000
_cell.length_b   1.000
_cell.length_c   1.000
_cell.angle_alpha   90.00
_cell.angle_beta   90.00
_cell.angle_gamma   90.00
#
_symmetry.space_group_name_H-M   'P 1'
#
loop_
_entity.id
_entity.type
_entity.pdbx_description
1 polymer ?
#
loop_
_entity_poly.entity_id
_entity_poly.type
_entity_poly.pdbx_seq_one_letter_code
_entity_poly.pdbx_strand_id
1 'polypeptide(L)'
;MFRIRRRRWLGTLAGAAALVVAFPATAFAAPPPALPGNATAQESAYQPAFDYDTDGCYPTPAIGSDGSVNGGLNPTGALNGNCRDASDLTNTNGYSRAKCDGDWCAYMYGLYFEKDQALAGTSIGGHRHDWEHVVVWVRGGAVEYVSTSNHGSFTVHARSAVRFDGSHAKVVYHKDGISTHCFRLATAGDEPPENHQGTWQYPTLVGWDGYPAGLRATLSAYDFGSANFGLKDASFASHLASAKPSGIDFDAYA
;
A
#
# COMPACT_ATOMS: atom_id res chain seq x y z
N MET A 1 41.88 -84.44 8.95
CA MET A 1 40.62 -84.15 8.38
C MET A 1 39.88 -83.15 9.28
N PHE A 2 40.05 -81.81 9.10
CA PHE A 2 39.49 -80.78 9.95
C PHE A 2 38.31 -80.13 9.22
N ARG A 3 37.10 -80.15 9.79
CA ARG A 3 35.87 -79.47 9.25
C ARG A 3 35.78 -78.11 9.85
N ILE A 4 35.89 -77.04 9.04
CA ILE A 4 35.63 -75.67 9.42
C ILE A 4 34.15 -75.38 9.33
N ARG A 5 33.50 -75.03 10.48
CA ARG A 5 32.09 -74.56 10.50
C ARG A 5 32.11 -73.06 10.25
N ARG A 6 31.45 -72.62 9.16
CA ARG A 6 31.15 -71.22 8.87
C ARG A 6 29.97 -70.78 9.72
N ARG A 7 30.18 -69.82 10.60
CA ARG A 7 29.09 -69.09 11.30
C ARG A 7 28.56 -68.02 10.35
N ARG A 8 27.26 -68.04 10.06
CA ARG A 8 26.51 -66.97 9.36
C ARG A 8 26.14 -65.94 10.40
N TRP A 9 26.63 -64.71 10.24
CA TRP A 9 26.14 -63.53 10.97
C TRP A 9 24.91 -63.00 10.22
N LEU A 10 23.74 -62.98 10.88
CA LEU A 10 22.56 -62.26 10.48
C LEU A 10 22.68 -60.82 11.02
N GLY A 11 23.00 -59.91 10.15
CA GLY A 11 22.95 -58.49 10.51
C GLY A 11 21.51 -57.98 10.44
N THR A 12 20.95 -57.57 11.57
CA THR A 12 19.70 -56.85 11.66
C THR A 12 19.93 -55.39 11.26
N LEU A 13 19.39 -54.98 10.09
CA LEU A 13 19.28 -53.59 9.70
C LEU A 13 18.16 -52.93 10.49
N ALA A 14 18.49 -52.14 11.49
CA ALA A 14 17.52 -51.27 12.17
C ALA A 14 17.27 -50.05 11.23
N GLY A 15 16.15 -50.02 10.57
CA GLY A 15 15.69 -48.87 9.80
C GLY A 15 15.22 -47.76 10.76
N ALA A 16 15.94 -46.64 10.81
CA ALA A 16 15.49 -45.44 11.50
C ALA A 16 14.42 -44.76 10.60
N ALA A 17 13.16 -44.84 11.00
CA ALA A 17 12.09 -44.05 10.38
C ALA A 17 12.22 -42.59 10.87
N ALA A 18 12.64 -41.69 9.98
CA ALA A 18 12.62 -40.27 10.26
C ALA A 18 11.15 -39.77 10.22
N LEU A 19 10.64 -39.35 11.37
CA LEU A 19 9.34 -38.71 11.49
C LEU A 19 9.47 -37.29 10.92
N VAL A 20 8.97 -37.04 9.71
CA VAL A 20 8.84 -35.68 9.14
C VAL A 20 7.64 -35.05 9.81
N VAL A 21 7.87 -34.19 10.80
CA VAL A 21 6.84 -33.34 11.39
C VAL A 21 6.59 -32.20 10.41
N ALA A 22 5.53 -32.33 9.60
CA ALA A 22 5.06 -31.20 8.78
C ALA A 22 4.34 -30.20 9.71
N PHE A 23 4.97 -29.06 9.95
CA PHE A 23 4.28 -27.93 10.57
C PHE A 23 3.29 -27.39 9.53
N PRO A 24 2.00 -27.15 9.89
CA PRO A 24 1.10 -26.46 9.00
C PRO A 24 1.66 -25.05 8.76
N ALA A 25 1.95 -24.73 7.50
CA ALA A 25 2.19 -23.35 7.13
C ALA A 25 0.91 -22.58 7.44
N THR A 26 1.00 -21.54 8.27
CA THR A 26 -0.12 -20.60 8.45
C THR A 26 -0.32 -19.92 7.10
N ALA A 27 -1.34 -20.33 6.36
CA ALA A 27 -1.77 -19.61 5.17
C ALA A 27 -2.31 -18.26 5.63
N PHE A 28 -1.66 -17.17 5.25
CA PHE A 28 -2.24 -15.84 5.35
C PHE A 28 -3.41 -15.79 4.35
N ALA A 29 -4.51 -15.13 4.75
CA ALA A 29 -5.60 -14.91 3.82
C ALA A 29 -5.08 -14.04 2.67
N ALA A 30 -5.31 -14.44 1.44
CA ALA A 30 -4.96 -13.62 0.29
C ALA A 30 -5.76 -12.31 0.32
N PRO A 31 -5.21 -11.20 -0.19
CA PRO A 31 -5.96 -9.96 -0.35
C PRO A 31 -7.25 -10.19 -1.15
N PRO A 32 -8.34 -9.45 -0.85
CA PRO A 32 -9.57 -9.57 -1.64
C PRO A 32 -9.31 -9.19 -3.10
N PRO A 33 -10.14 -9.66 -4.06
CA PRO A 33 -10.04 -9.23 -5.44
C PRO A 33 -10.29 -7.74 -5.60
N ALA A 34 -9.52 -7.09 -6.50
CA ALA A 34 -9.65 -5.66 -6.79
C ALA A 34 -11.04 -5.33 -7.32
N LEU A 35 -11.56 -4.18 -6.89
CA LEU A 35 -12.80 -3.60 -7.40
C LEU A 35 -12.58 -3.01 -8.81
N PRO A 36 -13.60 -3.01 -9.67
CA PRO A 36 -13.53 -2.30 -10.93
C PRO A 36 -13.40 -0.79 -10.72
N GLY A 37 -12.64 -0.12 -11.59
CA GLY A 37 -12.46 1.33 -11.55
C GLY A 37 -13.75 2.07 -11.84
N ASN A 38 -13.98 3.17 -11.11
CA ASN A 38 -15.12 4.07 -11.30
C ASN A 38 -14.79 5.53 -10.97
N ALA A 39 -13.50 5.86 -10.86
CA ALA A 39 -13.04 7.22 -10.66
C ALA A 39 -13.43 8.12 -11.85
N THR A 40 -13.57 9.41 -11.60
CA THR A 40 -13.83 10.40 -12.66
C THR A 40 -12.64 10.53 -13.62
N ALA A 41 -12.90 11.10 -14.79
CA ALA A 41 -11.83 11.36 -15.77
C ALA A 41 -10.74 12.30 -15.20
N GLN A 42 -11.14 13.28 -14.38
CA GLN A 42 -10.20 14.20 -13.73
C GLN A 42 -9.35 13.49 -12.64
N GLU A 43 -9.97 12.65 -11.82
CA GLU A 43 -9.21 11.85 -10.84
C GLU A 43 -8.22 10.93 -11.55
N SER A 44 -8.61 10.32 -12.66
CA SER A 44 -7.71 9.50 -13.47
C SER A 44 -6.58 10.32 -14.13
N ALA A 45 -6.89 11.53 -14.60
CA ALA A 45 -5.90 12.39 -15.27
C ALA A 45 -4.77 12.89 -14.34
N TYR A 46 -5.05 13.04 -13.06
CA TYR A 46 -4.08 13.52 -12.07
C TYR A 46 -3.62 12.43 -11.09
N GLN A 47 -3.99 11.17 -11.33
CA GLN A 47 -3.52 10.04 -10.53
C GLN A 47 -1.98 10.05 -10.45
N PRO A 48 -1.36 9.95 -9.26
CA PRO A 48 0.08 9.81 -9.17
C PRO A 48 0.58 8.53 -9.86
N ALA A 49 1.78 8.59 -10.40
CA ALA A 49 2.56 7.44 -10.83
C ALA A 49 3.32 6.92 -9.59
N PHE A 50 3.04 5.70 -9.18
CA PHE A 50 3.57 5.13 -7.95
C PHE A 50 4.73 4.16 -8.20
N ASP A 51 5.71 4.18 -7.29
CA ASP A 51 6.67 3.11 -7.10
C ASP A 51 6.72 2.73 -5.62
N TYR A 52 7.29 1.57 -5.34
CA TYR A 52 7.39 0.97 -4.02
C TYR A 52 8.81 0.47 -3.82
N ASP A 53 9.57 1.07 -2.90
CA ASP A 53 10.94 0.67 -2.58
C ASP A 53 11.00 -0.82 -2.19
N THR A 54 12.15 -1.45 -2.40
CA THR A 54 12.34 -2.90 -2.24
C THR A 54 12.00 -3.43 -0.86
N ASP A 55 12.02 -2.61 0.19
CA ASP A 55 11.67 -2.98 1.55
C ASP A 55 10.19 -2.74 1.91
N GLY A 56 9.41 -2.05 1.07
CA GLY A 56 7.98 -1.79 1.26
C GLY A 56 7.06 -2.92 0.79
N CYS A 57 5.87 -2.98 1.37
CA CYS A 57 4.76 -3.78 0.84
C CYS A 57 4.25 -3.21 -0.49
N TYR A 58 3.55 -4.02 -1.27
CA TYR A 58 2.70 -3.52 -2.36
C TYR A 58 1.31 -3.17 -1.82
N PRO A 59 0.63 -2.19 -2.44
CA PRO A 59 -0.74 -1.89 -2.08
C PRO A 59 -1.67 -3.02 -2.54
N THR A 60 -2.68 -3.29 -1.73
CA THR A 60 -3.70 -4.30 -2.00
C THR A 60 -5.10 -3.70 -1.83
N PRO A 61 -6.17 -4.35 -2.34
CA PRO A 61 -7.52 -3.87 -2.07
C PRO A 61 -7.83 -3.90 -0.58
N ALA A 62 -8.37 -2.79 -0.05
CA ALA A 62 -8.81 -2.71 1.33
C ALA A 62 -10.13 -3.45 1.58
N ILE A 63 -10.95 -3.64 0.53
CA ILE A 63 -12.26 -4.31 0.59
C ILE A 63 -12.56 -4.99 -0.75
N GLY A 64 -13.15 -6.17 -0.69
CA GLY A 64 -13.66 -6.89 -1.85
C GLY A 64 -15.10 -6.51 -2.23
N SER A 65 -15.54 -6.95 -3.41
CA SER A 65 -16.90 -6.71 -3.92
C SER A 65 -18.00 -7.39 -3.08
N ASP A 66 -17.64 -8.40 -2.30
CA ASP A 66 -18.51 -9.10 -1.36
C ASP A 66 -18.64 -8.40 0.00
N GLY A 67 -17.91 -7.28 0.19
CA GLY A 67 -17.87 -6.54 1.44
C GLY A 67 -16.85 -7.05 2.47
N SER A 68 -16.06 -8.08 2.14
CA SER A 68 -14.97 -8.54 3.00
C SER A 68 -13.86 -7.50 3.05
N VAL A 69 -13.56 -6.98 4.23
CA VAL A 69 -12.45 -6.05 4.45
C VAL A 69 -11.15 -6.84 4.59
N ASN A 70 -10.08 -6.35 3.98
CA ASN A 70 -8.75 -6.94 4.13
C ASN A 70 -8.34 -6.95 5.60
N GLY A 71 -8.03 -8.14 6.12
CA GLY A 71 -7.67 -8.34 7.52
C GLY A 71 -6.30 -7.80 7.91
N GLY A 72 -5.51 -7.37 6.94
CA GLY A 72 -4.13 -6.94 7.14
C GLY A 72 -3.21 -8.02 7.68
N LEU A 73 -1.94 -7.69 7.81
CA LEU A 73 -0.90 -8.57 8.31
C LEU A 73 -0.32 -8.07 9.64
N ASN A 74 0.12 -8.99 10.48
CA ASN A 74 0.89 -8.62 11.66
C ASN A 74 2.27 -8.06 11.23
N PRO A 75 2.73 -6.95 11.83
CA PRO A 75 4.04 -6.37 11.53
C PRO A 75 5.16 -7.22 12.15
N THR A 76 5.41 -8.40 11.58
CA THR A 76 6.43 -9.36 12.02
C THR A 76 7.19 -9.92 10.82
N GLY A 77 8.33 -10.57 11.05
CA GLY A 77 9.17 -11.11 9.99
C GLY A 77 9.91 -10.03 9.21
N ALA A 78 10.14 -10.23 7.92
CA ALA A 78 10.75 -9.23 7.05
C ALA A 78 9.83 -8.02 6.85
N LEU A 79 10.41 -6.83 6.60
CA LEU A 79 9.66 -5.59 6.38
C LEU A 79 8.57 -5.77 5.31
N ASN A 80 8.94 -6.35 4.19
CA ASN A 80 8.08 -6.66 3.04
C ASN A 80 7.54 -8.11 3.01
N GLY A 81 7.74 -8.88 4.08
CA GLY A 81 7.36 -10.31 4.12
C GLY A 81 5.85 -10.52 4.02
N ASN A 82 5.44 -11.39 3.10
CA ASN A 82 4.05 -11.77 2.80
C ASN A 82 3.14 -10.62 2.29
N CYS A 83 3.71 -9.50 1.85
CA CYS A 83 2.97 -8.36 1.30
C CYS A 83 3.68 -7.69 0.12
N ARG A 84 4.53 -8.44 -0.60
CA ARG A 84 5.22 -7.94 -1.79
C ARG A 84 5.23 -8.99 -2.90
N ASP A 85 4.15 -9.70 -3.07
CA ASP A 85 4.03 -10.65 -4.16
C ASP A 85 3.83 -9.91 -5.49
N ALA A 86 4.48 -10.38 -6.57
CA ALA A 86 4.36 -9.72 -7.88
C ALA A 86 2.91 -9.62 -8.38
N SER A 87 2.05 -10.54 -7.95
CA SER A 87 0.61 -10.55 -8.25
C SER A 87 -0.14 -9.37 -7.62
N ASP A 88 0.33 -8.80 -6.51
CA ASP A 88 -0.31 -7.68 -5.84
C ASP A 88 -0.30 -6.43 -6.71
N LEU A 89 0.71 -6.26 -7.58
CA LEU A 89 0.75 -5.15 -8.54
C LEU A 89 -0.40 -5.20 -9.56
N THR A 90 -1.01 -6.35 -9.78
CA THR A 90 -2.15 -6.54 -10.68
C THR A 90 -3.48 -6.75 -9.94
N ASN A 91 -3.43 -7.05 -8.63
CA ASN A 91 -4.59 -7.16 -7.76
C ASN A 91 -4.56 -6.02 -6.73
N THR A 92 -4.75 -4.80 -7.19
CA THR A 92 -4.69 -3.61 -6.32
C THR A 92 -5.74 -2.57 -6.70
N ASN A 93 -6.14 -1.76 -5.72
CA ASN A 93 -6.91 -0.54 -5.93
C ASN A 93 -6.18 0.67 -5.38
N GLY A 94 -6.25 1.77 -6.11
CA GLY A 94 -6.11 3.10 -5.55
C GLY A 94 -7.50 3.66 -5.25
N TYR A 95 -7.60 4.55 -4.28
CA TYR A 95 -8.83 5.19 -3.88
C TYR A 95 -8.70 6.69 -4.12
N SER A 96 -9.73 7.33 -4.71
CA SER A 96 -9.66 8.76 -5.01
C SER A 96 -10.88 9.50 -4.49
N ARG A 97 -10.67 10.76 -4.14
CA ARG A 97 -11.73 11.73 -3.84
C ARG A 97 -11.25 13.12 -4.18
N ALA A 98 -12.12 13.92 -4.78
CA ALA A 98 -11.81 15.27 -5.19
C ALA A 98 -12.71 16.29 -4.48
N LYS A 99 -12.16 17.49 -4.28
CA LYS A 99 -12.90 18.69 -3.89
C LYS A 99 -12.34 19.86 -4.66
N CYS A 100 -13.25 20.68 -5.22
CA CYS A 100 -12.90 21.98 -5.80
C CYS A 100 -13.51 23.09 -4.95
N ASP A 101 -12.76 24.18 -4.80
CA ASP A 101 -13.19 25.41 -4.16
C ASP A 101 -12.49 26.59 -4.86
N GLY A 102 -13.28 27.58 -5.33
CA GLY A 102 -12.77 28.66 -6.17
C GLY A 102 -12.05 28.14 -7.43
N ASP A 103 -10.83 28.61 -7.63
CA ASP A 103 -9.99 28.22 -8.76
C ASP A 103 -9.18 26.94 -8.52
N TRP A 104 -9.27 26.35 -7.34
CA TRP A 104 -8.49 25.20 -6.93
C TRP A 104 -9.30 23.91 -6.89
N CYS A 105 -8.69 22.84 -7.35
CA CYS A 105 -9.16 21.48 -7.11
C CYS A 105 -8.07 20.68 -6.40
N ALA A 106 -8.47 19.97 -5.35
CA ALA A 106 -7.64 18.99 -4.63
C ALA A 106 -8.11 17.58 -4.98
N TYR A 107 -7.22 16.78 -5.54
CA TYR A 107 -7.43 15.35 -5.82
C TYR A 107 -6.63 14.54 -4.81
N MET A 108 -7.30 13.91 -3.86
CA MET A 108 -6.67 13.04 -2.87
C MET A 108 -6.72 11.60 -3.35
N TYR A 109 -5.58 10.93 -3.26
CA TYR A 109 -5.40 9.51 -3.59
C TYR A 109 -4.92 8.78 -2.34
N GLY A 110 -5.50 7.62 -2.06
CA GLY A 110 -5.08 6.75 -0.97
C GLY A 110 -4.68 5.37 -1.49
N LEU A 111 -3.63 4.80 -0.93
CA LEU A 111 -3.27 3.40 -1.09
C LEU A 111 -3.33 2.69 0.26
N TYR A 112 -3.81 1.45 0.24
CA TYR A 112 -3.87 0.59 1.41
C TYR A 112 -2.78 -0.47 1.34
N PHE A 113 -2.07 -0.65 2.46
CA PHE A 113 -1.08 -1.70 2.64
C PHE A 113 -1.46 -2.58 3.83
N GLU A 114 -1.18 -3.88 3.75
CA GLU A 114 -1.63 -4.84 4.76
C GLU A 114 -0.91 -4.70 6.10
N LYS A 115 0.29 -4.17 6.10
CA LYS A 115 1.07 -3.80 7.30
C LYS A 115 2.04 -2.68 6.97
N ASP A 116 2.49 -2.01 8.02
CA ASP A 116 3.70 -1.21 7.99
C ASP A 116 4.62 -1.62 9.15
N GLN A 117 5.93 -1.65 8.94
CA GLN A 117 6.89 -2.20 9.87
C GLN A 117 8.17 -1.37 9.92
N ALA A 118 8.51 -0.85 11.09
CA ALA A 118 9.72 -0.06 11.28
C ALA A 118 10.99 -0.92 11.36
N LEU A 119 10.93 -2.05 12.07
CA LEU A 119 12.07 -2.92 12.32
C LEU A 119 11.74 -4.37 11.96
N ALA A 120 12.59 -5.00 11.14
CA ALA A 120 12.44 -6.41 10.79
C ALA A 120 12.49 -7.32 12.03
N GLY A 121 11.68 -8.38 12.02
CA GLY A 121 11.61 -9.38 13.08
C GLY A 121 10.85 -8.96 14.34
N THR A 122 10.28 -7.75 14.40
CA THR A 122 9.59 -7.23 15.58
C THR A 122 8.40 -6.36 15.17
N SER A 123 7.40 -6.24 16.06
CA SER A 123 6.28 -5.32 15.91
C SER A 123 6.54 -3.92 16.49
N ILE A 124 7.73 -3.65 17.03
CA ILE A 124 8.06 -2.36 17.62
C ILE A 124 8.06 -1.27 16.54
N GLY A 125 7.24 -0.23 16.75
CA GLY A 125 7.07 0.89 15.83
C GLY A 125 6.28 0.56 14.56
N GLY A 126 5.79 -0.68 14.40
CA GLY A 126 4.95 -1.08 13.27
C GLY A 126 3.49 -1.25 13.65
N HIS A 127 2.64 -1.36 12.65
CA HIS A 127 1.20 -1.56 12.82
C HIS A 127 0.62 -2.45 11.71
N ARG A 128 -0.46 -3.15 12.04
CA ARG A 128 -1.32 -3.81 11.07
C ARG A 128 -2.09 -2.73 10.34
N HIS A 129 -2.31 -2.91 9.06
CA HIS A 129 -2.88 -1.93 8.15
C HIS A 129 -2.03 -0.67 8.02
N ASP A 130 -2.01 -0.11 6.84
CA ASP A 130 -1.46 1.20 6.59
C ASP A 130 -2.27 1.91 5.51
N TRP A 131 -2.41 3.22 5.65
CA TRP A 131 -3.05 4.10 4.70
C TRP A 131 -2.16 5.30 4.44
N GLU A 132 -1.66 5.40 3.23
CA GLU A 132 -0.86 6.53 2.80
C GLU A 132 -1.53 7.30 1.67
N HIS A 133 -1.32 8.62 1.65
CA HIS A 133 -2.08 9.53 0.80
C HIS A 133 -1.18 10.48 0.02
N VAL A 134 -1.65 10.82 -1.19
CA VAL A 134 -1.08 11.91 -1.99
C VAL A 134 -2.21 12.86 -2.36
N VAL A 135 -1.99 14.17 -2.22
CA VAL A 135 -2.94 15.19 -2.69
C VAL A 135 -2.29 15.98 -3.83
N VAL A 136 -2.96 15.96 -4.99
CA VAL A 136 -2.54 16.74 -6.16
C VAL A 136 -3.41 17.99 -6.23
N TRP A 137 -2.77 19.16 -6.14
CA TRP A 137 -3.40 20.48 -6.16
C TRP A 137 -3.33 21.07 -7.55
N VAL A 138 -4.50 21.32 -8.14
CA VAL A 138 -4.64 21.75 -9.53
C VAL A 138 -5.33 23.10 -9.58
N ARG A 139 -4.79 24.01 -10.43
CA ARG A 139 -5.42 25.29 -10.75
C ARG A 139 -5.33 25.52 -12.26
N GLY A 140 -6.42 25.92 -12.87
CA GLY A 140 -6.48 26.15 -14.32
C GLY A 140 -6.09 24.95 -15.17
N GLY A 141 -6.32 23.72 -14.68
CA GLY A 141 -5.95 22.49 -15.36
C GLY A 141 -4.46 22.07 -15.22
N ALA A 142 -3.65 22.83 -14.48
CA ALA A 142 -2.25 22.52 -14.23
C ALA A 142 -2.04 22.07 -12.78
N VAL A 143 -1.19 21.06 -12.56
CA VAL A 143 -0.71 20.71 -11.22
C VAL A 143 0.20 21.81 -10.73
N GLU A 144 -0.10 22.39 -9.58
CA GLU A 144 0.70 23.45 -8.94
C GLU A 144 1.47 22.94 -7.73
N TYR A 145 0.87 22.03 -6.94
CA TYR A 145 1.53 21.42 -5.79
C TYR A 145 1.16 19.94 -5.68
N VAL A 146 2.01 19.19 -4.98
CA VAL A 146 1.77 17.82 -4.57
C VAL A 146 2.06 17.70 -3.09
N SER A 147 1.14 17.12 -2.31
CA SER A 147 1.36 16.86 -0.89
C SER A 147 1.42 15.36 -0.65
N THR A 148 2.49 14.90 -0.03
CA THR A 148 2.69 13.48 0.34
C THR A 148 2.47 13.29 1.82
N SER A 149 1.76 12.25 2.22
CA SER A 149 1.59 11.89 3.63
C SER A 149 2.90 11.39 4.24
N ASN A 150 3.09 11.73 5.51
CA ASN A 150 4.26 11.33 6.29
C ASN A 150 3.87 11.27 7.77
N HIS A 151 3.71 10.06 8.32
CA HIS A 151 3.45 9.79 9.74
C HIS A 151 2.35 10.67 10.35
N GLY A 152 1.20 10.73 9.69
CA GLY A 152 0.02 11.49 10.14
C GLY A 152 0.03 12.98 9.83
N SER A 153 1.05 13.46 9.12
CA SER A 153 1.14 14.82 8.56
C SER A 153 1.31 14.79 7.04
N PHE A 154 1.45 15.97 6.41
CA PHE A 154 1.74 16.09 4.99
C PHE A 154 2.95 17.00 4.75
N THR A 155 3.78 16.61 3.78
CA THR A 155 4.80 17.49 3.23
C THR A 155 4.33 18.04 1.89
N VAL A 156 4.30 19.37 1.76
CA VAL A 156 3.85 20.08 0.56
C VAL A 156 5.02 20.39 -0.35
N HIS A 157 4.90 20.06 -1.61
CA HIS A 157 5.93 20.26 -2.63
C HIS A 157 5.37 21.12 -3.76
N ALA A 158 6.11 22.18 -4.14
CA ALA A 158 5.79 22.95 -5.34
C ALA A 158 6.04 22.10 -6.60
N ARG A 159 5.29 22.36 -7.69
CA ARG A 159 5.44 21.67 -8.99
C ARG A 159 6.90 21.56 -9.45
N SER A 160 7.71 22.57 -9.23
CA SER A 160 9.11 22.60 -9.66
C SER A 160 9.99 21.53 -9.01
N ALA A 161 9.59 20.99 -7.86
CA ALA A 161 10.28 19.90 -7.17
C ALA A 161 9.80 18.51 -7.62
N VAL A 162 8.69 18.43 -8.35
CA VAL A 162 8.02 17.18 -8.69
C VAL A 162 8.49 16.66 -10.05
N ARG A 163 8.82 15.38 -10.14
CA ARG A 163 9.01 14.68 -11.42
C ARG A 163 7.65 14.14 -11.89
N PHE A 164 7.44 14.15 -13.21
CA PHE A 164 6.17 13.75 -13.79
C PHE A 164 6.35 12.67 -14.88
N ASP A 165 5.31 11.86 -15.03
CA ASP A 165 5.01 11.09 -16.24
C ASP A 165 3.73 11.68 -16.86
N GLY A 166 3.86 12.54 -17.86
CA GLY A 166 2.74 13.35 -18.36
C GLY A 166 2.19 14.30 -17.29
N SER A 167 0.94 14.10 -16.86
CA SER A 167 0.30 14.82 -15.74
C SER A 167 0.44 14.13 -14.38
N HIS A 168 1.02 12.93 -14.36
CA HIS A 168 1.09 12.05 -13.20
C HIS A 168 2.35 12.37 -12.37
N ALA A 169 2.16 12.88 -11.16
CA ALA A 169 3.26 13.13 -10.23
C ALA A 169 3.89 11.81 -9.78
N LYS A 170 5.21 11.67 -9.92
CA LYS A 170 5.94 10.47 -9.52
C LYS A 170 6.21 10.47 -8.03
N VAL A 171 5.71 9.46 -7.32
CA VAL A 171 5.88 9.29 -5.87
C VAL A 171 6.31 7.87 -5.54
N VAL A 172 7.02 7.72 -4.44
CA VAL A 172 7.57 6.44 -3.99
C VAL A 172 7.14 6.16 -2.57
N TYR A 173 6.57 4.98 -2.33
CA TYR A 173 6.35 4.44 -0.99
C TYR A 173 7.66 3.88 -0.48
N HIS A 174 8.21 4.51 0.56
CA HIS A 174 9.56 4.21 1.05
C HIS A 174 9.60 4.17 2.56
N LYS A 175 10.59 3.46 3.08
CA LYS A 175 10.88 3.46 4.52
C LYS A 175 11.58 4.76 4.91
N ASP A 176 11.03 5.48 5.91
CA ASP A 176 11.62 6.72 6.40
C ASP A 176 12.63 6.46 7.53
N GLY A 177 13.86 6.23 7.15
CA GLY A 177 14.96 5.97 8.09
C GLY A 177 14.69 4.79 9.02
N ILE A 178 14.58 5.04 10.33
CA ILE A 178 14.25 4.03 11.35
C ILE A 178 12.75 3.95 11.66
N SER A 179 11.93 4.80 11.03
CA SER A 179 10.47 4.83 11.19
C SER A 179 9.78 3.83 10.25
N THR A 180 8.48 3.93 10.15
CA THR A 180 7.63 3.22 9.20
C THR A 180 7.74 3.81 7.79
N HIS A 181 6.93 3.32 6.85
CA HIS A 181 6.91 3.81 5.47
C HIS A 181 6.01 5.06 5.36
N CYS A 182 6.25 5.83 4.31
CA CYS A 182 5.46 6.99 3.90
C CYS A 182 5.68 7.27 2.42
N PHE A 183 5.01 8.28 1.85
CA PHE A 183 5.29 8.74 0.51
C PHE A 183 6.36 9.83 0.48
N ARG A 184 7.27 9.74 -0.49
CA ARG A 184 8.18 10.80 -0.91
C ARG A 184 8.03 11.10 -2.39
N LEU A 185 8.54 12.25 -2.84
CA LEU A 185 8.72 12.49 -4.27
C LEU A 185 9.78 11.58 -4.87
N ALA A 186 9.59 11.19 -6.12
CA ALA A 186 10.61 10.48 -6.88
C ALA A 186 11.81 11.36 -7.18
N THR A 187 12.99 10.77 -7.14
CA THR A 187 14.28 11.34 -7.55
C THR A 187 14.74 10.76 -8.89
N ALA A 188 15.90 11.19 -9.38
CA ALA A 188 16.49 10.56 -10.57
C ALA A 188 16.97 9.13 -10.31
N GLY A 189 17.21 8.76 -9.04
CA GLY A 189 17.64 7.42 -8.65
C GLY A 189 16.53 6.39 -8.68
N ASP A 190 15.26 6.83 -8.76
CA ASP A 190 14.10 5.93 -8.82
C ASP A 190 13.73 5.53 -10.27
N GLU A 191 14.66 5.67 -11.21
CA GLU A 191 14.52 5.25 -12.60
C GLU A 191 15.56 4.18 -12.98
N PRO A 192 15.18 2.96 -13.32
CA PRO A 192 13.81 2.44 -13.37
C PRO A 192 13.22 2.19 -11.96
N PRO A 193 11.87 2.14 -11.83
CA PRO A 193 11.20 1.77 -10.57
C PRO A 193 11.66 0.43 -10.01
N GLU A 194 11.68 0.30 -8.66
CA GLU A 194 12.19 -0.89 -7.96
C GLU A 194 11.17 -2.03 -7.81
N ASN A 195 9.92 -1.81 -8.23
CA ASN A 195 8.90 -2.85 -8.17
C ASN A 195 9.19 -3.99 -9.17
N HIS A 196 8.56 -5.14 -8.99
CA HIS A 196 8.81 -6.33 -9.82
C HIS A 196 8.55 -6.14 -11.33
N GLN A 197 7.81 -5.11 -11.73
CA GLN A 197 7.56 -4.80 -13.14
C GLN A 197 8.58 -3.80 -13.72
N GLY A 198 9.35 -3.11 -12.87
CA GLY A 198 10.31 -2.09 -13.29
C GLY A 198 9.66 -0.90 -14.00
N THR A 199 8.38 -0.63 -13.74
CA THR A 199 7.60 0.45 -14.36
C THR A 199 6.79 1.20 -13.31
N TRP A 200 6.48 2.47 -13.59
CA TRP A 200 5.56 3.25 -12.77
C TRP A 200 4.18 2.61 -12.75
N GLN A 201 3.56 2.53 -11.57
CA GLN A 201 2.32 1.82 -11.34
C GLN A 201 1.15 2.80 -11.27
N TYR A 202 0.01 2.38 -11.82
CA TYR A 202 -1.26 3.09 -11.84
C TYR A 202 -2.35 2.16 -11.34
N PRO A 203 -2.50 1.96 -10.01
CA PRO A 203 -3.54 1.11 -9.45
C PRO A 203 -4.93 1.51 -9.96
N THR A 204 -5.78 0.52 -10.23
CA THR A 204 -7.16 0.76 -10.65
C THR A 204 -7.88 1.66 -9.63
N LEU A 205 -8.29 2.88 -10.05
CA LEU A 205 -8.89 3.86 -9.14
C LEU A 205 -10.36 3.58 -8.87
N VAL A 206 -10.71 3.57 -7.59
CA VAL A 206 -12.10 3.57 -7.10
C VAL A 206 -12.40 4.94 -6.49
N GLY A 207 -13.27 5.70 -7.16
CA GLY A 207 -13.67 7.02 -6.69
C GLY A 207 -14.61 6.92 -5.50
N TRP A 208 -14.32 7.63 -4.42
CA TRP A 208 -15.10 7.57 -3.18
C TRP A 208 -16.55 8.02 -3.35
N ASP A 209 -16.79 9.04 -4.13
CA ASP A 209 -18.14 9.56 -4.34
C ASP A 209 -18.99 8.67 -5.26
N GLY A 210 -18.36 7.82 -6.10
CA GLY A 210 -18.99 6.76 -6.89
C GLY A 210 -18.95 5.39 -6.24
N TYR A 211 -18.45 5.27 -5.01
CA TYR A 211 -18.27 3.99 -4.34
C TYR A 211 -19.61 3.27 -4.10
N PRO A 212 -19.70 1.94 -4.32
CA PRO A 212 -20.92 1.20 -3.99
C PRO A 212 -21.34 1.44 -2.53
N ALA A 213 -22.59 1.89 -2.32
CA ALA A 213 -23.02 2.42 -1.01
C ALA A 213 -22.79 1.46 0.17
N GLY A 214 -23.05 0.17 0.01
CA GLY A 214 -22.81 -0.84 1.05
C GLY A 214 -21.33 -1.00 1.38
N LEU A 215 -20.47 -1.03 0.36
CA LEU A 215 -19.02 -1.14 0.55
C LEU A 215 -18.44 0.13 1.18
N ARG A 216 -18.91 1.31 0.76
CA ARG A 216 -18.54 2.60 1.35
C ARG A 216 -18.85 2.66 2.84
N ALA A 217 -20.05 2.22 3.25
CA ALA A 217 -20.44 2.18 4.65
C ALA A 217 -19.56 1.22 5.47
N THR A 218 -19.29 0.02 4.93
CA THR A 218 -18.42 -0.98 5.56
C THR A 218 -17.01 -0.43 5.75
N LEU A 219 -16.41 0.13 4.70
CA LEU A 219 -15.04 0.66 4.75
C LEU A 219 -14.94 1.88 5.69
N SER A 220 -15.97 2.74 5.74
CA SER A 220 -16.02 3.89 6.66
C SER A 220 -16.09 3.49 8.12
N ALA A 221 -16.79 2.40 8.42
CA ALA A 221 -17.00 1.91 9.78
C ALA A 221 -15.86 1.03 10.30
N TYR A 222 -15.01 0.51 9.39
CA TYR A 222 -13.95 -0.41 9.78
C TYR A 222 -12.85 0.31 10.57
N ASP A 223 -12.39 -0.35 11.64
CA ASP A 223 -11.28 0.12 12.46
C ASP A 223 -9.96 -0.41 11.92
N PHE A 224 -9.20 0.46 11.29
CA PHE A 224 -7.84 0.17 10.79
C PHE A 224 -6.76 0.38 11.86
N GLY A 225 -7.12 0.52 13.13
CA GLY A 225 -6.17 0.76 14.22
C GLY A 225 -5.47 2.11 14.08
N SER A 226 -4.15 2.09 13.97
CA SER A 226 -3.34 3.30 13.83
C SER A 226 -3.39 3.89 12.41
N ALA A 227 -3.81 3.13 11.41
CA ALA A 227 -3.90 3.60 10.03
C ALA A 227 -5.16 4.46 9.82
N ASN A 228 -5.01 5.57 9.12
CA ASN A 228 -6.08 6.56 8.98
C ASN A 228 -6.55 6.68 7.52
N PHE A 229 -7.73 6.14 7.23
CA PHE A 229 -8.35 6.26 5.91
C PHE A 229 -8.88 7.68 5.68
N GLY A 230 -8.08 8.50 4.99
CA GLY A 230 -8.31 9.93 4.80
C GLY A 230 -9.48 10.32 3.89
N LEU A 231 -10.00 9.40 3.06
CA LEU A 231 -11.03 9.73 2.06
C LEU A 231 -12.46 9.66 2.59
N LYS A 232 -12.71 9.02 3.75
CA LYS A 232 -14.05 8.91 4.33
C LYS A 232 -14.60 10.27 4.78
N ASP A 233 -15.91 10.42 4.79
CA ASP A 233 -16.58 11.71 5.08
C ASP A 233 -16.12 12.35 6.39
N ALA A 234 -15.86 11.54 7.41
CA ALA A 234 -15.43 12.02 8.73
C ALA A 234 -14.00 12.59 8.77
N SER A 235 -13.14 12.28 7.79
CA SER A 235 -11.73 12.66 7.83
C SER A 235 -11.26 13.44 6.58
N PHE A 236 -11.99 13.42 5.49
CA PHE A 236 -11.54 13.99 4.21
C PHE A 236 -11.20 15.49 4.29
N ALA A 237 -12.10 16.29 4.86
CA ALA A 237 -11.87 17.73 4.98
C ALA A 237 -10.65 18.04 5.86
N SER A 238 -10.47 17.35 6.99
CA SER A 238 -9.32 17.55 7.87
C SER A 238 -8.00 17.13 7.22
N HIS A 239 -8.00 16.05 6.41
CA HIS A 239 -6.81 15.64 5.65
C HIS A 239 -6.47 16.67 4.58
N LEU A 240 -7.47 17.19 3.83
CA LEU A 240 -7.22 18.25 2.87
C LEU A 240 -6.68 19.51 3.53
N ALA A 241 -7.25 19.91 4.70
CA ALA A 241 -6.75 21.05 5.46
C ALA A 241 -5.28 20.88 5.90
N SER A 242 -4.92 19.67 6.33
CA SER A 242 -3.54 19.33 6.70
C SER A 242 -2.58 19.29 5.51
N ALA A 243 -3.06 18.87 4.34
CA ALA A 243 -2.28 18.76 3.10
C ALA A 243 -2.20 20.09 2.33
N LYS A 244 -3.00 21.11 2.71
CA LYS A 244 -3.16 22.35 1.94
C LYS A 244 -1.86 23.15 1.85
N PRO A 245 -1.45 23.56 0.63
CA PRO A 245 -0.36 24.52 0.45
C PRO A 245 -0.66 25.84 1.16
N SER A 246 0.34 26.46 1.77
CA SER A 246 0.18 27.78 2.37
C SER A 246 -0.10 28.85 1.29
N GLY A 247 -0.99 29.80 1.62
CA GLY A 247 -1.27 30.96 0.76
C GLY A 247 -2.21 30.70 -0.42
N ILE A 248 -2.77 29.50 -0.59
CA ILE A 248 -3.84 29.28 -1.57
C ILE A 248 -5.20 29.56 -0.96
N ASP A 249 -6.10 30.15 -1.77
CA ASP A 249 -7.50 30.38 -1.42
C ASP A 249 -8.32 29.10 -1.72
N PHE A 250 -8.42 28.23 -0.72
CA PHE A 250 -9.14 26.97 -0.76
C PHE A 250 -9.63 26.64 0.65
N ASP A 251 -10.93 26.44 0.79
CA ASP A 251 -11.53 25.98 2.04
C ASP A 251 -11.84 24.46 1.96
N ALA A 252 -11.15 23.68 2.77
CA ALA A 252 -11.37 22.24 2.86
C ALA A 252 -12.73 21.88 3.45
N TYR A 253 -13.36 22.81 4.21
CA TYR A 253 -14.61 22.58 4.96
C TYR A 253 -15.85 23.21 4.30
N ALA A 254 -15.68 24.09 3.28
CA ALA A 254 -16.77 24.74 2.56
C ALA A 254 -17.74 23.75 1.87
#